data_144e35f5a07545ebd4de59709081aa17
#
_entry.id   144e35f5a07545ebd4de59709081aa17
#
_cell.length_a   1.000
_cell.length_b   1.000
_cell.length_c   1.000
_cell.angle_alpha   90.00
_cell.angle_beta   90.00
_cell.angle_gamma   90.00
#
_symmetry.space_group_name_H-M   'P 1'
#
loop_
_entity.id
_entity.type
_entity.pdbx_description
1 polymer ?
#
loop_
_entity_poly.entity_id
_entity_poly.type
_entity_poly.pdbx_seq_one_letter_code
_entity_poly.pdbx_strand_id
1 'polypeptide(L)'
;MTEYHHLNNLLWVWNGQSSSFLVDSSMYDIAALDLYVEKDQTYGSRYEQYVALRNTSAGKILAISECSNVPDMNAMFRDNAVWSYFGLWYAPYLGEYTDNNTLMEFYNSEAALTREDFFYSE
;
A
#
# COMPACT_ATOMS: atom_id res chain seq x y z
N MET A 1 -21.17 9.67 6.45
CA MET A 1 -21.67 8.45 5.77
C MET A 1 -22.02 7.37 6.78
N THR A 2 -21.16 7.02 7.72
CA THR A 2 -21.43 5.98 8.74
C THR A 2 -22.67 6.28 9.57
N GLU A 3 -22.80 7.50 10.09
CA GLU A 3 -23.96 7.87 10.91
C GLU A 3 -25.27 7.98 10.12
N TYR A 4 -25.23 8.57 8.93
CA TYR A 4 -26.42 8.80 8.12
C TYR A 4 -26.87 7.56 7.34
N HIS A 5 -25.94 6.80 6.77
CA HIS A 5 -26.21 5.61 5.96
C HIS A 5 -25.99 4.29 6.70
N HIS A 6 -25.56 4.33 7.97
CA HIS A 6 -25.26 3.17 8.79
C HIS A 6 -24.24 2.20 8.17
N LEU A 7 -23.26 2.74 7.42
CA LEU A 7 -22.20 1.97 6.76
C LEU A 7 -21.08 1.61 7.76
N ASN A 8 -21.36 0.67 8.64
CA ASN A 8 -20.43 0.26 9.71
C ASN A 8 -19.53 -0.94 9.34
N ASN A 9 -19.66 -1.43 8.11
CA ASN A 9 -18.91 -2.59 7.58
C ASN A 9 -17.84 -2.20 6.56
N LEU A 10 -17.46 -0.92 6.48
CA LEU A 10 -16.45 -0.40 5.57
C LEU A 10 -15.22 0.02 6.35
N LEU A 11 -14.06 -0.21 5.75
CA LEU A 11 -12.79 0.43 6.14
C LEU A 11 -12.58 1.66 5.28
N TRP A 12 -12.24 2.77 5.91
CA TRP A 12 -12.04 4.03 5.23
C TRP A 12 -10.55 4.27 5.00
N VAL A 13 -10.19 4.53 3.75
CA VAL A 13 -8.81 4.84 3.37
C VAL A 13 -8.71 6.33 3.06
N TRP A 14 -7.84 7.03 3.78
CA TRP A 14 -7.44 8.37 3.40
C TRP A 14 -6.28 8.31 2.43
N ASN A 15 -6.46 8.84 1.23
CA ASN A 15 -5.46 8.89 0.16
C ASN A 15 -5.29 10.35 -0.32
N GLY A 16 -4.79 11.20 0.54
CA GLY A 16 -4.75 12.65 0.30
C GLY A 16 -3.48 13.17 -0.37
N GLN A 17 -2.46 12.35 -0.60
CA GLN A 17 -1.17 12.67 -1.23
C GLN A 17 -0.36 13.81 -0.58
N SER A 18 -0.95 14.63 0.26
CA SER A 18 -0.32 15.76 0.92
C SER A 18 -0.92 15.99 2.31
N SER A 19 -0.07 16.38 3.26
CA SER A 19 -0.52 16.78 4.60
C SER A 19 -1.50 17.97 4.58
N SER A 20 -1.50 18.74 3.50
CA SER A 20 -2.47 19.85 3.32
C SER A 20 -3.91 19.36 3.14
N PHE A 21 -4.11 18.10 2.78
CA PHE A 21 -5.43 17.47 2.64
C PHE A 21 -5.76 16.51 3.78
N LEU A 22 -4.99 16.57 4.87
CA LEU A 22 -5.22 15.71 6.02
C LEU A 22 -6.58 15.99 6.64
N VAL A 23 -7.35 14.94 6.85
CA VAL A 23 -8.61 14.97 7.61
C VAL A 23 -8.36 14.48 9.03
N ASP A 24 -9.34 14.69 9.91
CA ASP A 24 -9.27 14.20 11.28
C ASP A 24 -9.06 12.69 11.32
N SER A 25 -8.13 12.23 12.16
CA SER A 25 -7.73 10.80 12.24
C SER A 25 -8.87 9.87 12.65
N SER A 26 -9.95 10.37 13.20
CA SER A 26 -11.16 9.58 13.49
C SER A 26 -11.97 9.23 12.24
N MET A 27 -11.69 9.87 11.11
CA MET A 27 -12.46 9.72 9.88
C MET A 27 -11.94 8.63 8.93
N TYR A 28 -10.82 8.00 9.25
CA TYR A 28 -10.23 6.94 8.42
C TYR A 28 -9.52 5.88 9.26
N ASP A 29 -9.41 4.69 8.70
CA ASP A 29 -8.76 3.53 9.32
C ASP A 29 -7.35 3.32 8.78
N ILE A 30 -7.14 3.59 7.51
CA ILE A 30 -5.91 3.38 6.76
C ILE A 30 -5.47 4.69 6.11
N ALA A 31 -4.18 5.00 6.19
CA ALA A 31 -3.56 6.08 5.44
C ALA A 31 -2.78 5.52 4.26
N ALA A 32 -2.99 6.06 3.08
CA ALA A 32 -2.36 5.56 1.86
C ALA A 32 -1.85 6.67 0.94
N LEU A 33 -0.96 6.30 0.05
CA LEU A 33 -0.39 7.17 -1.00
C LEU A 33 -0.40 6.47 -2.34
N ASP A 34 -0.43 7.26 -3.42
CA ASP A 34 -0.14 6.80 -4.77
C ASP A 34 1.35 7.08 -5.05
N LEU A 35 2.11 6.03 -5.31
CA LEU A 35 3.55 6.10 -5.44
C LEU A 35 4.01 5.57 -6.80
N TYR A 36 4.39 6.48 -7.67
CA TYR A 36 4.88 6.18 -9.01
C TYR A 36 6.35 6.55 -9.16
N VAL A 37 7.08 5.76 -9.92
CA VAL A 37 8.45 6.04 -10.35
C VAL A 37 8.55 5.88 -11.86
N GLU A 38 9.57 6.47 -12.46
CA GLU A 38 9.88 6.24 -13.86
C GLU A 38 10.34 4.79 -14.08
N LYS A 39 10.15 4.26 -15.28
CA LYS A 39 10.33 2.84 -15.61
C LYS A 39 11.74 2.30 -15.26
N ASP A 40 12.75 3.13 -15.38
CA ASP A 40 14.17 2.79 -15.16
C ASP A 40 14.64 3.07 -13.72
N GLN A 41 13.76 3.57 -12.86
CA GLN A 41 14.08 3.87 -11.47
C GLN A 41 13.77 2.69 -10.55
N THR A 42 14.65 2.49 -9.57
CA THR A 42 14.42 1.49 -8.51
C THR A 42 13.29 1.95 -7.59
N TYR A 43 12.29 1.10 -7.43
CA TYR A 43 11.16 1.39 -6.56
C TYR A 43 11.54 1.31 -5.07
N GLY A 44 12.24 0.26 -4.66
CA GLY A 44 12.70 0.05 -3.28
C GLY A 44 11.57 -0.06 -2.26
N SER A 45 11.84 0.36 -1.02
CA SER A 45 10.88 0.36 0.09
C SER A 45 10.00 1.60 0.16
N ARG A 46 10.32 2.66 -0.57
CA ARG A 46 9.70 3.99 -0.44
C ARG A 46 9.76 4.54 0.99
N TYR A 47 10.91 4.35 1.63
CA TYR A 47 11.13 4.67 3.05
C TYR A 47 10.79 6.11 3.43
N GLU A 48 11.22 7.09 2.63
CA GLU A 48 10.95 8.52 2.92
C GLU A 48 9.44 8.81 2.95
N GLN A 49 8.70 8.28 1.98
CA GLN A 49 7.25 8.42 1.91
C GLN A 49 6.56 7.69 3.07
N TYR A 50 7.06 6.51 3.42
CA TYR A 50 6.56 5.74 4.56
C TYR A 50 6.70 6.52 5.87
N VAL A 51 7.89 7.06 6.15
CA VAL A 51 8.15 7.85 7.37
C VAL A 51 7.32 9.13 7.38
N ALA A 52 7.22 9.83 6.27
CA ALA A 52 6.40 11.04 6.17
C ALA A 52 4.92 10.75 6.46
N LEU A 53 4.37 9.68 5.86
CA LEU A 53 2.99 9.27 6.08
C LEU A 53 2.76 8.81 7.53
N ARG A 54 3.67 8.01 8.08
CA ARG A 54 3.62 7.54 9.48
C ARG A 54 3.58 8.70 10.47
N ASN A 55 4.40 9.72 10.26
CA ASN A 55 4.43 10.92 11.12
C ASN A 55 3.17 11.75 11.02
N THR A 56 2.48 11.70 9.89
CA THR A 56 1.27 12.49 9.63
C THR A 56 0.00 11.76 10.12
N SER A 57 -0.03 10.44 10.05
CA SER A 57 -1.26 9.64 10.18
C SER A 57 -1.47 8.99 11.55
N ALA A 58 -0.78 9.43 12.61
CA ALA A 58 -1.07 9.11 14.02
C ALA A 58 -1.31 7.61 14.32
N GLY A 59 -0.40 6.74 13.87
CA GLY A 59 -0.44 5.30 14.18
C GLY A 59 -1.45 4.47 13.38
N LYS A 60 -1.95 4.99 12.27
CA LYS A 60 -2.80 4.26 11.32
C LYS A 60 -2.02 3.20 10.56
N ILE A 61 -2.73 2.21 10.05
CA ILE A 61 -2.20 1.28 9.05
C ILE A 61 -1.78 2.06 7.81
N LEU A 62 -0.59 1.76 7.27
CA LEU A 62 -0.05 2.45 6.10
C LEU A 62 -0.10 1.55 4.87
N ALA A 63 -0.51 2.11 3.74
CA ALA A 63 -0.65 1.38 2.50
C ALA A 63 -0.23 2.20 1.27
N ILE A 64 -0.07 1.53 0.15
CA ILE A 64 0.11 2.16 -1.16
C ILE A 64 -1.17 1.92 -1.97
N SER A 65 -1.99 2.96 -2.14
CA SER A 65 -3.26 2.84 -2.87
C SER A 65 -3.04 2.54 -4.34
N GLU A 66 -2.03 3.18 -4.93
CA GLU A 66 -1.63 2.94 -6.32
C GLU A 66 -0.11 2.95 -6.45
N CYS A 67 0.43 2.06 -7.27
CA CYS A 67 1.86 2.03 -7.55
C CYS A 67 2.17 1.65 -9.00
N SER A 68 3.35 2.10 -9.47
CA SER A 68 3.89 1.71 -10.78
C SER A 68 4.58 0.35 -10.75
N ASN A 69 5.10 -0.06 -9.59
CA ASN A 69 5.89 -1.27 -9.42
C ASN A 69 5.49 -1.99 -8.14
N VAL A 70 5.69 -3.31 -8.13
CA VAL A 70 5.65 -4.07 -6.88
C VAL A 70 6.77 -3.58 -5.96
N PRO A 71 6.48 -3.22 -4.71
CA PRO A 71 7.51 -2.83 -3.76
C PRO A 71 8.52 -3.95 -3.52
N ASP A 72 9.79 -3.58 -3.33
CA ASP A 72 10.82 -4.55 -2.96
C ASP A 72 10.62 -4.99 -1.50
N MET A 73 10.17 -6.22 -1.31
CA MET A 73 9.84 -6.79 0.00
C MET A 73 11.06 -6.84 0.93
N ASN A 74 12.24 -7.23 0.40
CA ASN A 74 13.46 -7.26 1.19
C ASN A 74 13.86 -5.86 1.66
N ALA A 75 13.73 -4.88 0.78
CA ALA A 75 13.94 -3.48 1.15
C ALA A 75 12.92 -3.00 2.19
N MET A 76 11.65 -3.37 2.07
CA MET A 76 10.61 -3.01 3.05
C MET A 76 10.96 -3.53 4.46
N PHE A 77 11.37 -4.79 4.58
CA PHE A 77 11.77 -5.37 5.87
C PHE A 77 13.08 -4.79 6.39
N ARG A 78 14.09 -4.66 5.54
CA ARG A 78 15.39 -4.06 5.91
C ARG A 78 15.23 -2.65 6.47
N ASP A 79 14.37 -1.84 5.81
CA ASP A 79 14.19 -0.42 6.14
C ASP A 79 13.09 -0.21 7.20
N ASN A 80 12.45 -1.28 7.66
CA ASN A 80 11.28 -1.23 8.55
C ASN A 80 10.17 -0.31 8.02
N ALA A 81 9.95 -0.37 6.71
CA ALA A 81 8.94 0.39 5.97
C ALA A 81 7.92 -0.55 5.33
N VAL A 82 7.24 -1.34 6.16
CA VAL A 82 6.32 -2.38 5.71
C VAL A 82 4.95 -1.78 5.40
N TRP A 83 4.63 -1.70 4.12
CA TRP A 83 3.31 -1.31 3.64
C TRP A 83 2.34 -2.49 3.78
N SER A 84 1.17 -2.25 4.36
CA SER A 84 0.20 -3.32 4.67
C SER A 84 -0.45 -3.93 3.42
N TYR A 85 -0.65 -3.12 2.39
CA TYR A 85 -1.04 -3.57 1.05
C TYR A 85 -0.55 -2.58 0.00
N PHE A 86 -0.59 -2.99 -1.26
CA PHE A 86 -0.39 -2.10 -2.40
C PHE A 86 -1.32 -2.48 -3.55
N GLY A 87 -1.70 -1.48 -4.35
CA GLY A 87 -2.47 -1.64 -5.58
C GLY A 87 -1.62 -1.34 -6.80
N LEU A 88 -1.15 -2.38 -7.50
CA LEU A 88 -0.46 -2.17 -8.75
C LEU A 88 -1.45 -1.67 -9.81
N TRP A 89 -1.10 -0.55 -10.48
CA TRP A 89 -1.98 0.04 -11.48
C TRP A 89 -2.04 -0.82 -12.75
N TYR A 90 -2.93 -0.51 -13.67
CA TYR A 90 -3.16 -1.29 -14.89
C TYR A 90 -1.93 -1.31 -15.84
N ALA A 91 -2.02 -2.04 -16.96
CA ALA A 91 -0.99 -1.97 -18.00
C ALA A 91 -0.71 -0.50 -18.45
N PRO A 92 0.56 -0.07 -18.63
CA PRO A 92 1.75 -0.91 -18.82
C PRO A 92 2.48 -1.34 -17.54
N TYR A 93 2.01 -0.94 -16.36
CA TYR A 93 2.72 -1.22 -15.10
C TYR A 93 2.82 -2.72 -14.79
N LEU A 94 1.82 -3.50 -15.19
CA LEU A 94 1.88 -4.96 -15.19
C LEU A 94 2.68 -5.45 -16.40
N GLY A 95 3.82 -6.09 -16.16
CA GLY A 95 4.66 -6.71 -17.16
C GLY A 95 5.74 -5.80 -17.78
N GLU A 96 5.54 -4.47 -17.79
CA GLU A 96 6.56 -3.55 -18.30
C GLU A 96 7.40 -2.91 -17.20
N TYR A 97 6.78 -2.50 -16.09
CA TYR A 97 7.45 -1.90 -14.92
C TYR A 97 7.83 -2.96 -13.88
N THR A 98 7.02 -3.98 -13.73
CA THR A 98 7.31 -5.15 -12.91
C THR A 98 7.24 -6.39 -13.78
N ASP A 99 8.35 -7.12 -13.91
CA ASP A 99 8.39 -8.35 -14.68
C ASP A 99 7.66 -9.51 -13.96
N ASN A 100 7.30 -10.52 -14.74
CA ASN A 100 6.52 -11.65 -14.24
C ASN A 100 7.24 -12.46 -13.15
N ASN A 101 8.57 -12.54 -13.17
CA ASN A 101 9.31 -13.28 -12.15
C ASN A 101 9.22 -12.56 -10.80
N THR A 102 9.39 -11.23 -10.78
CA THR A 102 9.20 -10.41 -9.58
C THR A 102 7.80 -10.55 -9.02
N LEU A 103 6.77 -10.56 -9.88
CA LEU A 103 5.39 -10.79 -9.45
C LEU A 103 5.22 -12.19 -8.83
N MET A 104 5.77 -13.24 -9.48
CA MET A 104 5.69 -14.60 -8.97
C MET A 104 6.42 -14.76 -7.64
N GLU A 105 7.62 -14.20 -7.51
CA GLU A 105 8.38 -14.21 -6.26
C GLU A 105 7.62 -13.54 -5.12
N PHE A 106 7.00 -12.39 -5.41
CA PHE A 106 6.20 -11.68 -4.42
C PHE A 106 4.98 -12.50 -3.96
N TYR A 107 4.17 -12.98 -4.91
CA TYR A 107 2.94 -13.73 -4.60
C TYR A 107 3.20 -15.09 -3.94
N ASN A 108 4.36 -15.70 -4.13
CA ASN A 108 4.75 -16.95 -3.48
C ASN A 108 5.57 -16.75 -2.19
N SER A 109 5.77 -15.52 -1.77
CA SER A 109 6.48 -15.22 -0.54
C SER A 109 5.63 -15.53 0.70
N GLU A 110 6.24 -16.10 1.73
CA GLU A 110 5.59 -16.31 3.04
C GLU A 110 5.10 -15.02 3.73
N ALA A 111 5.62 -13.87 3.29
CA ALA A 111 5.21 -12.57 3.82
C ALA A 111 4.02 -11.94 3.08
N ALA A 112 3.61 -12.48 1.94
CA ALA A 112 2.47 -12.00 1.17
C ALA A 112 1.22 -12.80 1.54
N LEU A 113 0.20 -12.11 2.03
CA LEU A 113 -1.12 -12.72 2.25
C LEU A 113 -1.95 -12.61 0.97
N THR A 114 -2.42 -13.72 0.49
CA THR A 114 -3.29 -13.83 -0.67
C THR A 114 -4.73 -14.06 -0.25
N ARG A 115 -5.65 -13.99 -1.19
CA ARG A 115 -7.06 -14.32 -0.93
C ARG A 115 -7.24 -15.71 -0.33
N GLU A 116 -6.42 -16.68 -0.73
CA GLU A 116 -6.52 -18.06 -0.28
C GLU A 116 -6.18 -18.22 1.20
N ASP A 117 -5.25 -17.41 1.71
CA ASP A 117 -4.86 -17.42 3.12
C ASP A 117 -6.00 -17.00 4.07
N PHE A 118 -6.97 -16.23 3.56
CA PHE A 118 -8.10 -15.76 4.36
C PHE A 118 -9.32 -16.70 4.32
N PHE A 119 -9.47 -17.46 3.25
CA PHE A 119 -10.71 -18.25 3.04
C PHE A 119 -10.54 -19.75 3.22
N TYR A 120 -9.31 -20.24 3.27
CA TYR A 120 -9.02 -21.68 3.32
C TYR A 120 -8.11 -22.11 4.49
N SER A 121 -7.89 -21.24 5.48
CA SER A 121 -7.28 -21.66 6.75
C SER A 121 -8.34 -22.41 7.56
N GLU A 122 -8.34 -23.73 7.43
CA GLU A 122 -9.07 -24.64 8.34
C GLU A 122 -8.33 -24.76 9.68
#